data_daf4003eb8edf9a5ea7196d26692a08c
#
_entry.id   daf4003eb8edf9a5ea7196d26692a08c
#
_cell.length_a   1.000
_cell.length_b   1.000
_cell.length_c   1.000
_cell.angle_alpha   90.00
_cell.angle_beta   90.00
_cell.angle_gamma   90.00
#
_symmetry.space_group_name_H-M   'P 1'
#
loop_
_entity.id
_entity.type
_entity.pdbx_description
1 polymer ?
#
loop_
_entity_poly.entity_id
_entity_poly.type
_entity_poly.pdbx_seq_one_letter_code
_entity_poly.pdbx_strand_id
1 'polypeptide(L)'
;GEPGGHQYQGRYLQLSAPLGVEKETGFTLNYDKYNWDEHRDHFILTDCPDHDVDFGEGKKSIFALEGTEILIQRDKEVQMAAHEYGKGRGVYISGLPYSFVNNRVLYRAILWAAHDEADLHKWFSTNYNVEVHAYVKNGKYCVVNNTYEPQDTTVYTGDGSSFDLHMDANEIKWY
;
A
#
# COMPACT_ATOMS: atom_id res chain seq x y z
N GLY A 1 4.07 3.70 10.94
CA GLY A 1 3.84 3.87 12.37
C GLY A 1 4.37 2.75 13.23
N GLU A 2 4.32 2.88 14.52
CA GLU A 2 4.60 1.77 15.45
C GLU A 2 3.29 1.04 15.76
N PRO A 3 3.10 -0.18 15.28
CA PRO A 3 1.85 -0.91 15.46
C PRO A 3 1.59 -1.20 16.94
N GLY A 4 0.46 -0.69 17.43
CA GLY A 4 0.07 -0.88 18.81
C GLY A 4 0.80 -0.03 19.85
N GLY A 5 1.64 0.91 19.44
CA GLY A 5 2.27 2.02 20.19
C GLY A 5 2.82 1.78 21.60
N HIS A 6 2.39 0.75 22.29
CA HIS A 6 2.85 0.38 23.61
C HIS A 6 3.51 -0.99 23.59
N GLN A 7 4.73 -1.03 24.02
CA GLN A 7 5.44 -2.28 24.27
C GLN A 7 4.88 -2.91 25.56
N TYR A 8 4.33 -4.10 25.46
CA TYR A 8 3.98 -4.86 26.64
C TYR A 8 5.26 -5.20 27.42
N GLN A 9 5.33 -4.78 28.65
CA GLN A 9 6.54 -4.89 29.48
C GLN A 9 7.82 -4.33 28.83
N GLY A 10 7.68 -3.35 27.92
CA GLY A 10 8.80 -2.67 27.30
C GLY A 10 9.54 -3.47 26.21
N ARG A 11 9.01 -4.58 25.70
CA ARG A 11 9.79 -5.48 24.84
C ARG A 11 9.24 -5.68 23.42
N TYR A 12 7.92 -5.64 23.22
CA TYR A 12 7.32 -6.10 21.97
C TYR A 12 6.25 -5.13 21.47
N LEU A 13 6.11 -5.05 20.14
CA LEU A 13 4.96 -4.41 19.52
C LEU A 13 3.72 -5.27 19.77
N GLN A 14 2.61 -4.67 20.18
CA GLN A 14 1.37 -5.42 20.47
C GLN A 14 0.79 -6.12 19.24
N LEU A 15 1.00 -5.56 18.05
CA LEU A 15 0.53 -6.09 16.79
C LEU A 15 1.63 -6.77 15.97
N SER A 16 2.72 -7.18 16.59
CA SER A 16 3.84 -7.82 15.90
C SER A 16 3.42 -9.09 15.18
N ALA A 17 2.70 -10.00 15.86
CA ALA A 17 2.27 -11.25 15.25
C ALA A 17 1.37 -11.07 14.03
N PRO A 18 0.27 -10.30 14.05
CA PRO A 18 -0.58 -10.14 12.88
C PRO A 18 0.07 -9.29 11.77
N LEU A 19 1.03 -8.44 12.07
CA LEU A 19 1.71 -7.62 11.07
C LEU A 19 3.04 -8.22 10.59
N GLY A 20 3.48 -9.31 11.20
CA GLY A 20 4.71 -10.00 10.83
C GLY A 20 6.00 -9.21 11.09
N VAL A 21 5.97 -8.19 11.93
CA VAL A 21 7.13 -7.35 12.22
C VAL A 21 7.32 -7.13 13.70
N GLU A 22 8.58 -6.96 14.12
CA GLU A 22 8.92 -6.66 15.51
C GLU A 22 9.99 -5.55 15.56
N LYS A 23 10.08 -4.88 16.69
CA LYS A 23 11.08 -3.86 16.92
C LYS A 23 12.29 -4.43 17.64
N GLU A 24 13.48 -4.21 17.09
CA GLU A 24 14.74 -4.54 17.75
C GLU A 24 14.98 -3.58 18.94
N THR A 25 15.16 -4.13 20.12
CA THR A 25 15.36 -3.33 21.35
C THR A 25 16.81 -3.29 21.82
N GLY A 26 17.74 -3.75 21.00
CA GLY A 26 19.15 -3.38 21.13
C GLY A 26 20.06 -4.32 21.90
N PHE A 27 19.62 -5.53 22.32
CA PHE A 27 20.46 -6.42 23.10
C PHE A 27 20.67 -7.83 22.52
N THR A 28 20.07 -8.15 21.40
CA THR A 28 20.23 -9.46 20.75
C THR A 28 20.52 -9.27 19.27
N LEU A 29 21.80 -9.28 18.94
CA LEU A 29 22.25 -9.53 17.57
C LEU A 29 21.94 -10.99 17.22
N ASN A 30 20.75 -11.25 16.77
CA ASN A 30 20.41 -12.54 16.22
C ASN A 30 20.31 -12.39 14.70
N TYR A 31 21.36 -12.77 14.01
CA TYR A 31 21.45 -12.69 12.54
C TYR A 31 20.39 -13.56 11.84
N ASP A 32 19.86 -14.55 12.52
CA ASP A 32 18.80 -15.44 11.97
C ASP A 32 17.42 -14.75 11.86
N LYS A 33 17.28 -13.55 12.42
CA LYS A 33 16.06 -12.76 12.34
C LYS A 33 15.99 -11.89 11.08
N TYR A 34 17.07 -11.75 10.36
CA TYR A 34 17.15 -10.82 9.24
C TYR A 34 17.00 -11.59 7.94
N ASN A 35 15.78 -11.66 7.42
CA ASN A 35 15.53 -11.96 6.04
C ASN A 35 15.68 -10.66 5.24
N TRP A 36 16.43 -10.71 4.13
CA TRP A 36 16.68 -9.55 3.28
C TRP A 36 16.06 -9.70 1.90
N ASP A 37 15.38 -10.80 1.64
CA ASP A 37 14.74 -11.05 0.35
C ASP A 37 13.49 -10.18 0.22
N GLU A 38 13.47 -9.32 -0.79
CA GLU A 38 12.34 -8.47 -1.10
C GLU A 38 11.44 -9.11 -2.16
N HIS A 39 10.15 -9.08 -1.91
CA HIS A 39 9.10 -9.57 -2.81
C HIS A 39 8.52 -8.41 -3.62
N ARG A 40 9.29 -7.92 -4.60
CA ARG A 40 8.94 -6.75 -5.43
C ARG A 40 7.81 -6.99 -6.42
N ASP A 41 7.53 -8.23 -6.73
CA ASP A 41 6.43 -8.69 -7.58
C ASP A 41 5.09 -8.86 -6.85
N HIS A 42 5.08 -8.56 -5.55
CA HIS A 42 3.86 -8.66 -4.74
C HIS A 42 2.76 -7.72 -5.25
N PHE A 43 1.49 -8.17 -5.18
CA PHE A 43 0.29 -7.44 -5.63
C PHE A 43 0.28 -5.96 -5.20
N ILE A 44 0.69 -5.67 -3.97
CA ILE A 44 0.68 -4.30 -3.43
C ILE A 44 1.58 -3.33 -4.23
N LEU A 45 2.64 -3.84 -4.86
CA LEU A 45 3.63 -3.02 -5.59
C LEU A 45 3.54 -3.13 -7.12
N THR A 46 2.67 -3.96 -7.67
CA THR A 46 2.70 -4.35 -9.10
C THR A 46 2.70 -3.17 -10.08
N ASP A 47 1.99 -2.09 -9.77
CA ASP A 47 1.94 -0.87 -10.61
C ASP A 47 2.57 0.37 -9.94
N CYS A 48 3.27 0.17 -8.84
CA CYS A 48 3.90 1.25 -8.09
C CYS A 48 5.41 1.00 -8.03
N PRO A 49 6.22 1.79 -8.72
CA PRO A 49 7.67 1.73 -8.56
C PRO A 49 8.03 1.97 -7.09
N ASP A 50 8.76 1.04 -6.50
CA ASP A 50 9.10 1.09 -5.08
C ASP A 50 9.97 2.28 -4.68
N HIS A 51 10.78 2.80 -5.62
CA HIS A 51 11.60 3.99 -5.40
C HIS A 51 10.78 5.28 -5.28
N ASP A 52 9.52 5.27 -5.74
CA ASP A 52 8.61 6.40 -5.65
C ASP A 52 7.75 6.36 -4.38
N VAL A 53 7.77 5.24 -3.64
CA VAL A 53 7.05 5.15 -2.36
C VAL A 53 7.79 5.96 -1.31
N ASP A 54 7.11 6.96 -0.76
CA ASP A 54 7.63 7.79 0.31
C ASP A 54 7.18 7.26 1.67
N PHE A 55 8.14 7.00 2.56
CA PHE A 55 7.88 6.58 3.94
C PHE A 55 8.07 7.72 4.94
N GLY A 56 8.40 8.93 4.48
CA GLY A 56 8.82 10.03 5.34
C GLY A 56 10.09 9.67 6.09
N GLU A 57 10.12 9.98 7.38
CA GLU A 57 11.26 9.57 8.24
C GLU A 57 11.33 8.05 8.45
N GLY A 58 10.22 7.36 8.18
CA GLY A 58 10.10 5.92 8.42
C GLY A 58 10.21 5.54 9.90
N LYS A 59 10.35 4.25 10.16
CA LYS A 59 10.67 3.74 11.49
C LYS A 59 11.97 2.94 11.43
N LYS A 60 12.74 3.01 12.50
CA LYS A 60 14.03 2.31 12.63
C LYS A 60 13.90 1.10 13.52
N SER A 61 14.84 0.18 13.35
CA SER A 61 14.96 -1.03 14.16
C SER A 61 13.75 -1.96 14.01
N ILE A 62 13.10 -1.97 12.84
CA ILE A 62 12.01 -2.91 12.51
C ILE A 62 12.58 -4.04 11.67
N PHE A 63 12.30 -5.27 12.09
CA PHE A 63 12.67 -6.49 11.36
C PHE A 63 11.44 -7.38 11.11
N ALA A 64 11.53 -8.22 10.08
CA ALA A 64 10.47 -9.17 9.73
C ALA A 64 10.55 -10.43 10.59
N LEU A 65 9.39 -10.95 10.97
CA LEU A 65 9.23 -12.27 11.60
C LEU A 65 9.19 -13.35 10.52
N GLU A 66 9.34 -14.60 10.95
CA GLU A 66 9.24 -15.77 10.08
C GLU A 66 7.91 -15.80 9.33
N GLY A 67 7.94 -16.12 8.03
CA GLY A 67 6.77 -16.17 7.16
C GLY A 67 6.26 -14.81 6.68
N THR A 68 7.00 -13.72 6.96
CA THR A 68 6.65 -12.39 6.49
C THR A 68 7.35 -12.08 5.18
N GLU A 69 6.61 -11.56 4.21
CA GLU A 69 7.15 -11.05 2.95
C GLU A 69 7.57 -9.60 3.11
N ILE A 70 8.87 -9.33 2.99
CA ILE A 70 9.38 -7.95 2.96
C ILE A 70 9.13 -7.40 1.56
N LEU A 71 8.37 -6.33 1.46
CA LEU A 71 8.06 -5.68 0.19
C LEU A 71 9.08 -4.60 -0.14
N ILE A 72 9.42 -3.76 0.82
CA ILE A 72 10.42 -2.70 0.69
C ILE A 72 11.23 -2.60 1.97
N GLN A 73 12.55 -2.55 1.82
CA GLN A 73 13.46 -2.20 2.90
C GLN A 73 14.41 -1.08 2.45
N ARG A 74 14.89 -0.29 3.40
CA ARG A 74 15.90 0.75 3.16
C ARG A 74 16.89 0.72 4.30
N ASP A 75 18.17 0.73 3.99
CA ASP A 75 19.27 0.66 4.98
C ASP A 75 19.11 -0.49 5.98
N LYS A 76 18.67 -1.65 5.50
CA LYS A 76 18.36 -2.85 6.31
C LYS A 76 17.20 -2.67 7.31
N GLU A 77 16.37 -1.67 7.13
CA GLU A 77 15.17 -1.44 7.91
C GLU A 77 13.94 -1.79 7.10
N VAL A 78 13.06 -2.62 7.61
CA VAL A 78 11.80 -2.96 6.96
C VAL A 78 10.90 -1.73 6.93
N GLN A 79 10.60 -1.26 5.74
CA GLN A 79 9.70 -0.13 5.52
C GLN A 79 8.28 -0.58 5.20
N MET A 80 8.15 -1.69 4.48
CA MET A 80 6.86 -2.27 4.14
C MET A 80 6.95 -3.80 4.13
N ALA A 81 5.95 -4.45 4.72
CA ALA A 81 5.85 -5.90 4.77
C ALA A 81 4.41 -6.38 4.70
N ALA A 82 4.21 -7.57 4.17
CA ALA A 82 2.94 -8.28 4.09
C ALA A 82 3.05 -9.60 4.86
N HIS A 83 2.01 -9.95 5.61
CA HIS A 83 2.02 -11.16 6.42
C HIS A 83 0.65 -11.82 6.47
N GLU A 84 0.63 -13.15 6.28
CA GLU A 84 -0.57 -13.95 6.48
C GLU A 84 -0.63 -14.43 7.94
N TYR A 85 -1.73 -14.12 8.62
CA TYR A 85 -1.92 -14.48 10.02
C TYR A 85 -3.28 -15.14 10.26
N GLY A 86 -3.26 -16.44 10.52
CA GLY A 86 -4.47 -17.23 10.66
C GLY A 86 -5.28 -17.26 9.37
N LYS A 87 -6.45 -16.64 9.37
CA LYS A 87 -7.31 -16.50 8.18
C LYS A 87 -7.26 -15.07 7.59
N GLY A 88 -6.50 -14.20 8.20
CA GLY A 88 -6.40 -12.80 7.80
C GLY A 88 -5.01 -12.46 7.27
N ARG A 89 -4.88 -11.22 6.83
CA ARG A 89 -3.64 -10.65 6.30
C ARG A 89 -3.36 -9.32 6.96
N GLY A 90 -2.10 -9.07 7.28
CA GLY A 90 -1.62 -7.81 7.84
C GLY A 90 -0.62 -7.15 6.91
N VAL A 91 -0.67 -5.82 6.83
CA VAL A 91 0.33 -5.02 6.10
C VAL A 91 0.96 -4.04 7.07
N TYR A 92 2.27 -4.10 7.17
CA TYR A 92 3.05 -3.11 7.89
C TYR A 92 3.57 -2.04 6.93
N ILE A 93 3.40 -0.77 7.29
CA ILE A 93 3.96 0.39 6.58
C ILE A 93 4.55 1.35 7.62
N SER A 94 5.83 1.65 7.53
CA SER A 94 6.55 2.45 8.53
C SER A 94 6.10 3.91 8.60
N GLY A 95 5.70 4.46 7.48
CA GLY A 95 5.12 5.79 7.31
C GLY A 95 4.54 5.91 5.92
N LEU A 96 3.54 6.77 5.75
CA LEU A 96 2.89 6.94 4.45
C LEU A 96 2.39 8.39 4.31
N PRO A 97 3.29 9.38 4.09
CA PRO A 97 2.89 10.73 3.76
C PRO A 97 1.97 10.75 2.53
N TYR A 98 1.10 11.73 2.44
CA TYR A 98 0.20 11.84 1.30
C TYR A 98 0.98 12.08 0.00
N SER A 99 0.76 11.22 -0.99
CA SER A 99 1.12 11.40 -2.40
C SER A 99 0.22 10.51 -3.26
N PHE A 100 0.17 10.76 -4.55
CA PHE A 100 -0.62 9.91 -5.47
C PHE A 100 -0.10 8.47 -5.50
N VAL A 101 1.22 8.27 -5.49
CA VAL A 101 1.82 6.93 -5.43
C VAL A 101 1.49 6.24 -4.11
N ASN A 102 1.64 6.94 -2.99
CA ASN A 102 1.34 6.39 -1.67
C ASN A 102 -0.14 6.02 -1.52
N ASN A 103 -1.05 6.81 -2.08
CA ASN A 103 -2.47 6.46 -2.12
C ASN A 103 -2.73 5.18 -2.90
N ARG A 104 -2.04 4.97 -4.02
CA ARG A 104 -2.13 3.75 -4.80
C ARG A 104 -1.66 2.54 -4.00
N VAL A 105 -0.51 2.64 -3.35
CA VAL A 105 0.03 1.59 -2.47
C VAL A 105 -0.93 1.28 -1.34
N LEU A 106 -1.49 2.30 -0.68
CA LEU A 106 -2.46 2.12 0.40
C LEU A 106 -3.73 1.41 -0.08
N TYR A 107 -4.27 1.82 -1.23
CA TYR A 107 -5.46 1.20 -1.81
C TYR A 107 -5.24 -0.28 -2.09
N ARG A 108 -4.11 -0.64 -2.73
CA ARG A 108 -3.75 -2.03 -3.00
C ARG A 108 -3.51 -2.82 -1.71
N ALA A 109 -2.88 -2.21 -0.71
CA ALA A 109 -2.69 -2.84 0.60
C ALA A 109 -4.02 -3.18 1.29
N ILE A 110 -5.02 -2.28 1.18
CA ILE A 110 -6.37 -2.52 1.71
C ILE A 110 -7.04 -3.69 0.98
N LEU A 111 -7.01 -3.71 -0.37
CA LEU A 111 -7.60 -4.79 -1.16
C LEU A 111 -6.95 -6.14 -0.83
N TRP A 112 -5.63 -6.17 -0.74
CA TRP A 112 -4.91 -7.40 -0.39
C TRP A 112 -5.27 -7.89 1.03
N ALA A 113 -5.29 -7.00 2.01
CA ALA A 113 -5.64 -7.34 3.38
C ALA A 113 -7.09 -7.82 3.52
N ALA A 114 -7.98 -7.34 2.67
CA ALA A 114 -9.39 -7.74 2.63
C ALA A 114 -9.66 -9.01 1.80
N HIS A 115 -8.66 -9.58 1.11
CA HIS A 115 -8.80 -10.66 0.11
C HIS A 115 -9.68 -10.26 -1.10
N ASP A 116 -9.67 -8.98 -1.47
CA ASP A 116 -10.50 -8.40 -2.54
C ASP A 116 -9.64 -7.91 -3.73
N GLU A 117 -8.52 -8.59 -4.03
CA GLU A 117 -7.60 -8.19 -5.11
C GLU A 117 -8.30 -8.13 -6.47
N ALA A 118 -9.31 -8.95 -6.68
CA ALA A 118 -10.12 -8.95 -7.90
C ALA A 118 -10.90 -7.64 -8.11
N ASP A 119 -11.10 -6.86 -7.06
CA ASP A 119 -11.81 -5.59 -7.10
C ASP A 119 -10.93 -4.41 -7.53
N LEU A 120 -9.62 -4.65 -7.74
CA LEU A 120 -8.69 -3.61 -8.21
C LEU A 120 -9.18 -2.91 -9.47
N HIS A 121 -9.73 -3.65 -10.42
CA HIS A 121 -10.23 -3.11 -11.69
C HIS A 121 -11.72 -2.73 -11.65
N LYS A 122 -12.20 -2.25 -10.50
CA LYS A 122 -13.53 -1.64 -10.34
C LYS A 122 -13.38 -0.21 -9.88
N TRP A 123 -13.95 0.73 -10.62
CA TRP A 123 -13.85 2.16 -10.34
C TRP A 123 -12.39 2.64 -10.18
N PHE A 124 -11.59 2.32 -11.17
CA PHE A 124 -10.15 2.47 -11.13
C PHE A 124 -9.62 3.19 -12.37
N SER A 125 -8.53 3.90 -12.23
CA SER A 125 -7.76 4.54 -13.29
C SER A 125 -6.34 4.00 -13.32
N THR A 126 -5.79 3.73 -14.49
CA THR A 126 -4.39 3.31 -14.64
C THR A 126 -3.40 4.43 -14.31
N ASN A 127 -3.81 5.68 -14.44
CA ASN A 127 -3.00 6.85 -14.11
C ASN A 127 -3.32 7.32 -12.70
N TYR A 128 -2.34 7.32 -11.78
CA TYR A 128 -2.55 7.70 -10.39
C TYR A 128 -2.76 9.21 -10.16
N ASN A 129 -2.61 10.04 -11.20
CA ASN A 129 -3.01 11.44 -11.18
C ASN A 129 -4.49 11.65 -11.52
N VAL A 130 -5.17 10.57 -11.92
CA VAL A 130 -6.59 10.59 -12.30
C VAL A 130 -7.35 9.67 -11.36
N GLU A 131 -8.40 10.16 -10.75
CA GLU A 131 -9.23 9.43 -9.80
C GLU A 131 -10.61 9.12 -10.38
N VAL A 132 -11.18 7.99 -9.99
CA VAL A 132 -12.56 7.59 -10.32
C VAL A 132 -13.39 7.59 -9.05
N HIS A 133 -14.41 8.43 -8.99
CA HIS A 133 -15.32 8.54 -7.85
C HIS A 133 -16.70 8.01 -8.21
N ALA A 134 -17.08 6.87 -7.61
CA ALA A 134 -18.33 6.20 -7.89
C ALA A 134 -19.44 6.58 -6.91
N TYR A 135 -20.58 6.94 -7.45
CA TYR A 135 -21.83 7.21 -6.73
C TYR A 135 -22.86 6.11 -7.07
N VAL A 136 -22.52 4.89 -6.71
CA VAL A 136 -23.21 3.66 -7.14
C VAL A 136 -24.72 3.73 -6.90
N LYS A 137 -25.16 4.30 -5.75
CA LYS A 137 -26.59 4.46 -5.43
C LYS A 137 -27.35 5.36 -6.41
N ASN A 138 -26.63 6.26 -7.08
CA ASN A 138 -27.20 7.22 -8.01
C ASN A 138 -26.98 6.79 -9.49
N GLY A 139 -26.31 5.65 -9.69
CA GLY A 139 -25.95 5.16 -11.01
C GLY A 139 -25.01 6.11 -11.77
N LYS A 140 -24.18 6.86 -11.06
CA LYS A 140 -23.27 7.86 -11.62
C LYS A 140 -21.86 7.66 -11.12
N TYR A 141 -20.89 8.15 -11.90
CA TYR A 141 -19.52 8.31 -11.46
C TYR A 141 -18.89 9.53 -12.13
N CYS A 142 -17.81 10.02 -11.58
CA CYS A 142 -16.99 11.03 -12.25
C CYS A 142 -15.51 10.60 -12.26
N VAL A 143 -14.81 11.13 -13.24
CA VAL A 143 -13.37 10.98 -13.39
C VAL A 143 -12.76 12.36 -13.24
N VAL A 144 -11.73 12.47 -12.42
CA VAL A 144 -11.10 13.74 -12.01
C VAL A 144 -9.62 13.70 -12.32
N ASN A 145 -9.15 14.66 -13.10
CA ASN A 145 -7.72 14.93 -13.25
C ASN A 145 -7.30 15.92 -12.14
N ASN A 146 -6.49 15.46 -11.20
CA ASN A 146 -6.03 16.25 -10.05
C ASN A 146 -4.76 17.08 -10.33
N THR A 147 -4.38 17.21 -11.59
CA THR A 147 -3.17 17.94 -11.98
C THR A 147 -3.44 19.14 -12.87
N TYR A 148 -2.46 20.02 -12.99
CA TYR A 148 -2.48 21.17 -13.89
C TYR A 148 -1.99 20.84 -15.31
N GLU A 149 -1.82 19.56 -15.62
CA GLU A 149 -1.39 19.07 -16.93
C GLU A 149 -2.43 18.09 -17.49
N PRO A 150 -2.60 18.03 -18.82
CA PRO A 150 -3.44 17.01 -19.44
C PRO A 150 -2.96 15.60 -19.08
N GLN A 151 -3.89 14.67 -18.93
CA GLN A 151 -3.62 13.29 -18.57
C GLN A 151 -4.35 12.31 -19.48
N ASP A 152 -3.66 11.24 -19.86
CA ASP A 152 -4.25 10.09 -20.53
C ASP A 152 -4.34 8.91 -19.53
N THR A 153 -5.45 8.19 -19.57
CA THR A 153 -5.69 7.06 -18.68
C THR A 153 -6.64 6.05 -19.31
N THR A 154 -6.59 4.81 -18.83
CA THR A 154 -7.67 3.85 -19.02
C THR A 154 -8.50 3.81 -17.74
N VAL A 155 -9.80 4.02 -17.88
CA VAL A 155 -10.78 3.99 -16.78
C VAL A 155 -11.47 2.64 -16.76
N TYR A 156 -11.53 2.01 -15.59
CA TYR A 156 -12.32 0.81 -15.31
C TYR A 156 -13.57 1.16 -14.55
N THR A 157 -14.72 0.68 -15.00
CA THR A 157 -16.03 0.89 -14.39
C THR A 157 -16.38 -0.19 -13.35
N GLY A 158 -17.51 -0.07 -12.67
CA GLY A 158 -17.91 -1.01 -11.62
C GLY A 158 -18.24 -2.43 -12.08
N ASP A 159 -18.52 -2.62 -13.38
CA ASP A 159 -18.71 -3.93 -13.99
C ASP A 159 -17.41 -4.54 -14.57
N GLY A 160 -16.28 -3.81 -14.42
CA GLY A 160 -14.97 -4.23 -14.93
C GLY A 160 -14.73 -3.91 -16.39
N SER A 161 -15.69 -3.27 -17.09
CA SER A 161 -15.43 -2.73 -18.42
C SER A 161 -14.46 -1.56 -18.37
N SER A 162 -13.78 -1.26 -19.49
CA SER A 162 -12.81 -0.20 -19.54
C SER A 162 -12.89 0.62 -20.83
N PHE A 163 -12.42 1.86 -20.75
CA PHE A 163 -12.27 2.75 -21.90
C PHE A 163 -11.10 3.72 -21.69
N ASP A 164 -10.50 4.12 -22.82
CA ASP A 164 -9.44 5.12 -22.77
C ASP A 164 -10.02 6.52 -22.70
N LEU A 165 -9.40 7.39 -21.92
CA LEU A 165 -9.88 8.73 -21.65
C LEU A 165 -8.73 9.73 -21.68
N HIS A 166 -8.90 10.80 -22.44
CA HIS A 166 -8.08 12.01 -22.36
C HIS A 166 -8.79 13.04 -21.48
N MET A 167 -8.06 13.68 -20.58
CA MET A 167 -8.57 14.73 -19.71
C MET A 167 -7.68 15.97 -19.76
N ASP A 168 -8.31 17.11 -19.88
CA ASP A 168 -7.62 18.39 -19.72
C ASP A 168 -7.19 18.64 -18.28
N ALA A 169 -6.33 19.63 -18.06
CA ALA A 169 -5.87 20.03 -16.73
C ALA A 169 -7.06 20.38 -15.81
N ASN A 170 -7.09 19.82 -14.59
CA ASN A 170 -8.16 20.02 -13.59
C ASN A 170 -9.56 19.68 -14.08
N GLU A 171 -9.69 18.85 -15.09
CA GLU A 171 -11.00 18.49 -15.65
C GLU A 171 -11.73 17.46 -14.77
N ILE A 172 -13.07 17.60 -14.73
CA ILE A 172 -14.00 16.63 -14.13
C ILE A 172 -15.00 16.21 -15.19
N LYS A 173 -15.05 14.91 -15.51
CA LYS A 173 -16.04 14.34 -16.42
C LYS A 173 -17.03 13.47 -15.66
N TRP A 174 -18.32 13.70 -15.89
CA TRP A 174 -19.42 12.94 -15.30
C TRP A 174 -20.00 11.94 -16.31
N TYR A 175 -20.36 10.77 -15.78
CA TYR A 175 -20.96 9.66 -16.53
C TYR A 175 -22.21 9.11 -15.83
#